data_484e767542fd7c8e07ec43652ca34280
#
_entry.id   484e767542fd7c8e07ec43652ca34280
#
_cell.length_a   1.000
_cell.length_b   1.000
_cell.length_c   1.000
_cell.angle_alpha   90.00
_cell.angle_beta   90.00
_cell.angle_gamma   90.00
#
_symmetry.space_group_name_H-M   'P 1'
#
loop_
_entity.id
_entity.type
_entity.pdbx_description
1 polymer ?
#
loop_
_entity_poly.entity_id
_entity_poly.type
_entity_poly.pdbx_seq_one_letter_code
_entity_poly.pdbx_strand_id
1 'polypeptide(L)'
;MAKICNSGQERVKAFGPERAKKVGLRLDQMRAAMSLQVFKTVHPRCHSLTGDRNGQWSADLDGPYRLIFEIADDPIPLDEHGNINLAQVRKVRIIDVADTHAT
;
A
#
# COMPACT_ATOMS: atom_id res chain seq x y z
N MET A 1 9.84 -4.23 1.38
CA MET A 1 9.41 -4.93 0.16
C MET A 1 10.33 -4.57 -0.99
N ALA A 2 10.76 -5.56 -1.73
CA ALA A 2 11.80 -5.37 -2.74
C ALA A 2 11.34 -4.61 -3.98
N LYS A 3 10.04 -4.60 -4.28
CA LYS A 3 9.57 -4.03 -5.54
C LYS A 3 8.23 -3.30 -5.40
N ILE A 4 8.20 -2.08 -5.94
CA ILE A 4 6.98 -1.27 -6.03
C ILE A 4 6.72 -0.98 -7.50
N CYS A 5 5.53 -1.37 -7.98
CA CYS A 5 5.13 -1.13 -9.36
C CYS A 5 4.60 0.30 -9.51
N ASN A 6 4.88 0.92 -10.64
CA ASN A 6 4.68 2.36 -10.84
C ASN A 6 3.32 2.77 -11.40
N SER A 7 2.37 1.83 -11.53
CA SER A 7 1.10 2.10 -12.19
C SER A 7 0.19 3.01 -11.39
N GLY A 8 0.30 4.15 -11.17
CA GLY A 8 -0.50 5.08 -10.38
C GLY A 8 0.25 6.33 -10.00
N GLN A 9 1.55 6.40 -10.30
CA GLN A 9 2.36 7.54 -9.93
C GLN A 9 1.91 8.84 -10.59
N GLU A 10 1.39 8.78 -11.80
CA GLU A 10 0.88 9.97 -12.48
C GLU A 10 -0.34 10.54 -11.79
N ARG A 11 -1.22 9.69 -11.26
CA ARG A 11 -2.36 10.14 -10.45
C ARG A 11 -1.89 10.84 -9.19
N VAL A 12 -0.85 10.31 -8.57
CA VAL A 12 -0.30 10.86 -7.33
C VAL A 12 0.22 12.28 -7.56
N LYS A 13 0.85 12.55 -8.68
CA LYS A 13 1.35 13.88 -9.02
C LYS A 13 0.25 14.92 -9.12
N ALA A 14 -0.98 14.51 -9.44
CA ALA A 14 -2.12 15.41 -9.53
C ALA A 14 -2.57 15.97 -8.18
N PHE A 15 -2.13 15.40 -7.07
CA PHE A 15 -2.52 15.84 -5.73
C PHE A 15 -1.64 16.94 -5.14
N GLY A 16 -0.67 17.44 -5.91
CA GLY A 16 0.17 18.55 -5.50
C GLY A 16 1.53 18.12 -4.94
N PRO A 17 2.49 19.06 -4.88
CA PRO A 17 3.88 18.71 -4.55
C PRO A 17 4.09 18.22 -3.13
N GLU A 18 3.37 18.76 -2.15
CA GLU A 18 3.52 18.33 -0.75
C GLU A 18 3.03 16.89 -0.55
N ARG A 19 1.87 16.56 -1.15
CA ARG A 19 1.31 15.22 -1.04
C ARG A 19 2.15 14.23 -1.83
N ALA A 20 2.65 14.62 -3.00
CA ALA A 20 3.57 13.80 -3.78
C ALA A 20 4.85 13.49 -2.99
N LYS A 21 5.36 14.47 -2.24
CA LYS A 21 6.53 14.28 -1.37
C LYS A 21 6.25 13.27 -0.27
N LYS A 22 5.08 13.32 0.37
CA LYS A 22 4.68 12.36 1.39
C LYS A 22 4.52 10.96 0.82
N VAL A 23 3.97 10.85 -0.39
CA VAL A 23 3.90 9.56 -1.09
C VAL A 23 5.30 9.00 -1.30
N GLY A 24 6.22 9.81 -1.81
CA GLY A 24 7.62 9.40 -2.01
C GLY A 24 8.25 8.86 -0.73
N LEU A 25 8.05 9.57 0.37
CA LEU A 25 8.54 9.14 1.68
C LEU A 25 7.94 7.79 2.09
N ARG A 26 6.63 7.63 1.90
CA ARG A 26 5.95 6.38 2.23
C ARG A 26 6.43 5.22 1.37
N LEU A 27 6.68 5.47 0.08
CA LEU A 27 7.24 4.47 -0.82
C LEU A 27 8.65 4.05 -0.40
N ASP A 28 9.47 5.00 0.05
CA ASP A 28 10.81 4.68 0.56
C ASP A 28 10.72 3.78 1.79
N GLN A 29 9.78 4.06 2.69
CA GLN A 29 9.54 3.22 3.87
C GLN A 29 9.07 1.82 3.47
N MET A 30 8.23 1.71 2.46
CA MET A 30 7.79 0.42 1.93
C MET A 30 8.95 -0.37 1.34
N ARG A 31 9.84 0.29 0.59
CA ARG A 31 11.01 -0.38 0.01
C ARG A 31 11.96 -0.87 1.09
N ALA A 32 12.12 -0.10 2.16
CA ALA A 32 12.99 -0.46 3.28
C ALA A 32 12.43 -1.61 4.10
N ALA A 33 11.12 -1.81 4.12
CA ALA A 33 10.50 -2.93 4.83
C ALA A 33 10.75 -4.22 4.07
N MET A 34 11.13 -5.29 4.78
CA MET A 34 11.43 -6.58 4.15
C MET A 34 10.18 -7.27 3.60
N SER A 35 9.00 -6.94 4.13
CA SER A 35 7.73 -7.53 3.73
C SER A 35 6.58 -6.62 4.14
N LEU A 36 5.37 -6.95 3.67
CA LEU A 36 4.17 -6.24 4.10
C LEU A 36 3.92 -6.41 5.61
N GLN A 37 4.28 -7.55 6.17
CA GLN A 37 4.18 -7.80 7.60
C GLN A 37 5.03 -6.78 8.38
N VAL A 38 6.26 -6.55 7.97
CA VAL A 38 7.17 -5.58 8.61
C VAL A 38 6.62 -4.17 8.44
N PHE A 39 6.15 -3.83 7.24
CA PHE A 39 5.58 -2.50 6.99
C PHE A 39 4.37 -2.24 7.90
N LYS A 40 3.47 -3.22 8.06
CA LYS A 40 2.33 -3.12 8.96
C LYS A 40 2.73 -2.90 10.41
N THR A 41 3.82 -3.49 10.82
CA THR A 41 4.33 -3.34 12.19
C THR A 41 4.77 -1.90 12.44
N VAL A 42 5.42 -1.27 11.45
CA VAL A 42 5.85 0.13 11.53
C VAL A 42 4.66 1.09 11.36
N HIS A 43 3.69 0.72 10.54
CA HIS A 43 2.49 1.51 10.26
C HIS A 43 1.25 0.71 10.64
N PRO A 44 0.86 0.69 11.94
CA PRO A 44 -0.23 -0.18 12.41
C PRO A 44 -1.59 0.16 11.83
N ARG A 45 -1.76 1.35 11.23
CA ARG A 45 -3.00 1.72 10.56
C ARG A 45 -3.06 1.25 9.09
N CYS A 46 -2.04 0.54 8.62
CA CYS A 46 -2.06 -0.13 7.33
C CYS A 46 -2.94 -1.37 7.44
N HIS A 47 -3.98 -1.45 6.60
CA HIS A 47 -4.92 -2.57 6.65
C HIS A 47 -5.57 -2.82 5.28
N SER A 48 -6.12 -4.02 5.12
CA SER A 48 -6.87 -4.37 3.92
C SER A 48 -8.23 -3.67 3.91
N LEU A 49 -8.74 -3.43 2.72
CA LEU A 49 -10.03 -2.79 2.50
C LEU A 49 -11.08 -3.83 2.08
N THR A 50 -12.34 -3.48 2.28
CA THR A 50 -13.48 -4.36 1.97
C THR A 50 -14.43 -3.64 1.01
N GLY A 51 -15.51 -4.33 0.62
CA GLY A 51 -16.51 -3.78 -0.28
C GLY A 51 -15.95 -3.55 -1.68
N ASP A 52 -16.18 -2.37 -2.22
CA ASP A 52 -15.75 -2.00 -3.58
C ASP A 52 -14.23 -1.99 -3.74
N ARG A 53 -13.50 -1.90 -2.64
CA ARG A 53 -12.04 -1.92 -2.66
C ARG A 53 -11.45 -3.25 -2.17
N ASN A 54 -12.23 -4.30 -2.20
CA ASN A 54 -11.76 -5.62 -1.81
C ASN A 54 -10.52 -6.02 -2.61
N GLY A 55 -9.51 -6.52 -1.92
CA GLY A 55 -8.20 -6.83 -2.52
C GLY A 55 -7.22 -5.68 -2.50
N GLN A 56 -7.63 -4.49 -2.09
CA GLN A 56 -6.77 -3.33 -1.94
C GLN A 56 -6.41 -3.12 -0.47
N TRP A 57 -5.36 -2.34 -0.25
CA TRP A 57 -4.84 -2.01 1.09
C TRP A 57 -4.67 -0.51 1.19
N SER A 58 -4.75 0.02 2.40
CA SER A 58 -4.51 1.43 2.65
C SER A 58 -3.42 1.63 3.69
N ALA A 59 -2.64 2.70 3.50
CA ALA A 59 -1.67 3.18 4.49
C ALA A 59 -1.91 4.68 4.70
N ASP A 60 -1.73 5.15 5.93
CA ASP A 60 -1.86 6.57 6.24
C ASP A 60 -0.89 7.41 5.41
N LEU A 61 -1.35 8.55 4.94
CA LEU A 61 -0.54 9.43 4.14
C LEU A 61 -0.56 10.86 4.70
N ASP A 62 -1.69 11.56 4.57
CA ASP A 62 -1.79 12.97 4.90
C ASP A 62 -3.23 13.32 5.29
N GLY A 63 -3.48 13.61 6.57
CA GLY A 63 -4.82 13.89 7.06
C GLY A 63 -5.79 12.76 6.75
N PRO A 64 -6.91 13.04 6.06
CA PRO A 64 -7.86 11.99 5.69
C PRO A 64 -7.42 11.13 4.52
N TYR A 65 -6.33 11.52 3.83
CA TYR A 65 -5.88 10.83 2.62
C TYR A 65 -5.05 9.60 2.95
N ARG A 66 -5.25 8.57 2.13
CA ARG A 66 -4.60 7.28 2.26
C ARG A 66 -3.92 6.89 0.96
N LEU A 67 -2.78 6.22 1.08
CA LEU A 67 -2.13 5.58 -0.06
C LEU A 67 -2.80 4.22 -0.27
N ILE A 68 -3.38 4.02 -1.46
CA ILE A 68 -4.08 2.78 -1.80
C ILE A 68 -3.17 1.95 -2.67
N PHE A 69 -3.00 0.69 -2.30
CA PHE A 69 -2.14 -0.23 -3.03
C PHE A 69 -2.72 -1.64 -3.02
N GLU A 70 -2.17 -2.51 -3.86
CA GLU A 70 -2.54 -3.93 -3.87
C GLU A 70 -1.27 -4.78 -3.86
N ILE A 71 -1.42 -6.04 -3.45
CA ILE A 71 -0.33 -7.01 -3.49
C ILE A 71 -0.14 -7.42 -4.96
N ALA A 72 1.09 -7.31 -5.44
CA ALA A 72 1.44 -7.58 -6.83
C ALA A 72 2.27 -8.85 -7.02
N ASP A 73 2.53 -9.60 -5.95
CA ASP A 73 3.17 -10.91 -6.05
C ASP A 73 2.30 -11.84 -6.90
N ASP A 74 2.95 -12.63 -7.76
CA ASP A 74 2.25 -13.59 -8.62
C ASP A 74 3.03 -14.91 -8.64
N PRO A 75 2.48 -15.94 -7.98
CA PRO A 75 1.22 -15.97 -7.23
C PRO A 75 1.31 -15.23 -5.89
N ILE A 76 0.14 -14.83 -5.37
CA ILE A 76 0.09 -14.23 -4.03
C ILE A 76 0.46 -15.31 -3.00
N PRO A 77 1.44 -15.05 -2.12
CA PRO A 77 1.84 -16.05 -1.14
C PRO A 77 0.73 -16.29 -0.11
N LEU A 78 0.42 -17.56 0.10
CA LEU A 78 -0.61 -17.98 1.06
C LEU A 78 0.04 -18.82 2.16
N ASP A 79 -0.56 -18.77 3.35
CA ASP A 79 -0.14 -19.62 4.46
C ASP A 79 -0.86 -20.98 4.38
N GLU A 80 -0.61 -21.84 5.36
CA GLU A 80 -1.19 -23.20 5.40
C GLU A 80 -2.72 -23.20 5.54
N HIS A 81 -3.31 -22.08 5.97
CA HIS A 81 -4.74 -21.92 6.14
C HIS A 81 -5.42 -21.23 4.94
N GLY A 82 -4.65 -20.93 3.88
CA GLY A 82 -5.18 -20.24 2.72
C GLY A 82 -5.29 -18.72 2.85
N ASN A 83 -4.78 -18.15 3.94
CA ASN A 83 -4.74 -16.70 4.15
C ASN A 83 -3.46 -16.13 3.53
N ILE A 84 -3.49 -14.83 3.19
CA ILE A 84 -2.30 -14.17 2.63
C ILE A 84 -1.17 -14.20 3.67
N ASN A 85 -0.02 -14.71 3.26
CA ASN A 85 1.16 -14.75 4.09
C ASN A 85 1.93 -13.43 3.96
N LEU A 86 1.59 -12.46 4.82
CA LEU A 86 2.11 -11.10 4.75
C LEU A 86 3.64 -11.06 4.89
N ALA A 87 4.23 -12.02 5.58
CA ALA A 87 5.68 -12.10 5.75
C ALA A 87 6.40 -12.45 4.45
N GLN A 88 5.70 -13.00 3.47
CA GLN A 88 6.24 -13.38 2.17
C GLN A 88 5.88 -12.39 1.06
N VAL A 89 5.07 -11.38 1.33
CA VAL A 89 4.71 -10.37 0.32
C VAL A 89 5.92 -9.49 0.03
N ARG A 90 6.33 -9.45 -1.24
CA ARG A 90 7.51 -8.73 -1.72
C ARG A 90 7.22 -7.66 -2.75
N LYS A 91 6.02 -7.66 -3.33
CA LYS A 91 5.64 -6.72 -4.38
C LYS A 91 4.32 -6.04 -4.06
N VAL A 92 4.25 -4.75 -4.30
CA VAL A 92 3.00 -4.00 -4.22
C VAL A 92 2.86 -3.12 -5.46
N ARG A 93 1.62 -2.80 -5.82
CA ARG A 93 1.30 -1.86 -6.90
C ARG A 93 0.51 -0.72 -6.31
N ILE A 94 0.97 0.50 -6.55
CA ILE A 94 0.26 1.69 -6.10
C ILE A 94 -0.92 1.93 -7.03
N ILE A 95 -2.10 2.05 -6.45
CA ILE A 95 -3.37 2.21 -7.17
C ILE A 95 -3.79 3.69 -7.19
N ASP A 96 -3.80 4.33 -6.00
CA ASP A 96 -4.40 5.66 -5.89
C ASP A 96 -3.99 6.32 -4.58
N VAL A 97 -4.37 7.58 -4.45
CA VAL A 97 -4.43 8.31 -3.18
C VAL A 97 -5.89 8.72 -3.01
N ALA A 98 -6.51 8.33 -1.92
CA ALA A 98 -7.94 8.53 -1.74
C ALA A 98 -8.27 8.90 -0.31
N ASP A 99 -9.36 9.68 -0.15
CA ASP A 99 -9.97 9.95 1.14
C ASP A 99 -10.96 8.83 1.44
N THR A 100 -10.55 7.88 2.28
CA THR A 100 -11.39 6.73 2.62
C THR A 100 -12.38 7.03 3.75
N HIS A 101 -12.28 8.20 4.38
CA HIS A 101 -13.22 8.59 5.44
C HIS A 101 -14.54 9.13 4.88
N ALA A 102 -14.57 9.52 3.60
CA ALA A 102 -15.74 10.07 2.97
C ALA A 102 -16.77 9.02 2.53
N THR A 103 -16.49 7.76 2.73
CA THR A 103 -17.37 6.66 2.35
C THR A 103 -18.06 6.03 3.54
#